data_39e772e6b32685834e246e0fb0b2d4c0
#
_entry.id   39e772e6b32685834e246e0fb0b2d4c0
#
_cell.length_a   1.000
_cell.length_b   1.000
_cell.length_c   1.000
_cell.angle_alpha   90.00
_cell.angle_beta   90.00
_cell.angle_gamma   90.00
#
_symmetry.space_group_name_H-M   'P 1'
#
loop_
_entity.id
_entity.type
_entity.pdbx_description
1 polymer ?
#
loop_
_entity_poly.entity_id
_entity_poly.type
_entity_poly.pdbx_seq_one_letter_code
_entity_poly.pdbx_strand_id
1 'polypeptide(L)'
;MQSNVFLIGLGSIAVKYDLTDLSTLGKTHARAVDSHKDFILAGGYDPSEKNRLDFSRHYNKMAFENLEYGLKKINPEVVVIASPTEKHLQSLEKILLWSNPKLILCEKPISLLLEDANRMVRLCAERNIPLFVNYFRNSEPSTFQIANAINTRKLAQPFTGSCTYNKGAMHTATHFLNLFQIWFGDPIEFKFICEKFNSHNPLDPNIEFEVRYQGGLMKFHVDISSSSLAFHTSIDFSNGLLEYRKEGEEIDWTESTDNGNFRNQPSNPIEKFESLAKQAQLNVWNEISNYIHLKNYRLCSARDAIRYIIQISDLRRK
;
A
#
# COMPACT_ATOMS: atom_id res chain seq x y z
N MET A 1 8.28 4.55 -26.06
CA MET A 1 7.69 3.20 -26.30
C MET A 1 6.90 2.79 -25.07
N GLN A 2 5.73 2.19 -25.27
CA GLN A 2 4.94 1.67 -24.17
C GLN A 2 5.52 0.35 -23.66
N SER A 3 5.49 0.12 -22.34
CA SER A 3 5.97 -1.13 -21.75
C SER A 3 4.84 -2.14 -21.56
N ASN A 4 5.08 -3.39 -21.94
CA ASN A 4 4.14 -4.49 -21.77
C ASN A 4 4.04 -4.91 -20.31
N VAL A 5 2.82 -4.95 -19.79
CA VAL A 5 2.50 -5.32 -18.40
C VAL A 5 1.77 -6.66 -18.36
N PHE A 6 2.18 -7.54 -17.45
CA PHE A 6 1.54 -8.80 -17.18
C PHE A 6 1.14 -8.94 -15.72
N LEU A 7 -0.11 -9.35 -15.46
CA LEU A 7 -0.65 -9.49 -14.12
C LEU A 7 -0.64 -10.96 -13.67
N ILE A 8 -0.12 -11.25 -12.49
CA ILE A 8 -0.18 -12.57 -11.84
C ILE A 8 -1.17 -12.51 -10.69
N GLY A 9 -2.31 -13.17 -10.84
CA GLY A 9 -3.48 -13.00 -10.01
C GLY A 9 -4.43 -11.96 -10.59
N LEU A 10 -5.65 -12.36 -10.95
CA LEU A 10 -6.69 -11.53 -11.54
C LEU A 10 -7.85 -11.35 -10.54
N GLY A 11 -7.50 -11.23 -9.26
CA GLY A 11 -8.41 -11.05 -8.14
C GLY A 11 -8.88 -9.60 -7.96
N SER A 12 -9.25 -9.26 -6.70
CA SER A 12 -9.89 -7.99 -6.37
C SER A 12 -9.04 -6.78 -6.72
N ILE A 13 -7.80 -6.70 -6.23
CA ILE A 13 -6.92 -5.55 -6.45
C ILE A 13 -6.41 -5.46 -7.91
N ALA A 14 -6.29 -6.60 -8.58
CA ALA A 14 -5.86 -6.62 -9.95
C ALA A 14 -6.96 -6.19 -10.93
N VAL A 15 -8.23 -6.60 -10.67
CA VAL A 15 -9.33 -6.49 -11.67
C VAL A 15 -10.68 -6.11 -11.07
N LYS A 16 -11.12 -6.76 -9.95
CA LYS A 16 -12.55 -6.82 -9.64
C LYS A 16 -13.13 -5.54 -9.04
N TYR A 17 -12.35 -4.76 -8.30
CA TYR A 17 -12.87 -3.53 -7.67
C TYR A 17 -13.40 -2.50 -8.69
N ASP A 18 -12.89 -2.51 -9.92
CA ASP A 18 -13.36 -1.60 -10.98
C ASP A 18 -14.43 -2.23 -11.89
N LEU A 19 -14.75 -3.52 -11.75
CA LEU A 19 -15.82 -4.14 -12.55
C LEU A 19 -17.22 -3.71 -12.12
N THR A 20 -17.38 -3.34 -10.84
CA THR A 20 -18.65 -2.97 -10.23
C THR A 20 -18.84 -1.46 -10.09
N ASP A 21 -17.77 -0.68 -10.18
CA ASP A 21 -17.79 0.76 -10.01
C ASP A 21 -17.02 1.45 -11.15
N LEU A 22 -17.75 1.80 -12.22
CA LEU A 22 -17.19 2.49 -13.39
C LEU A 22 -16.82 3.95 -13.12
N SER A 23 -17.18 4.50 -11.95
CA SER A 23 -16.84 5.88 -11.56
C SER A 23 -15.41 6.02 -11.04
N THR A 24 -14.70 4.91 -10.82
CA THR A 24 -13.33 4.91 -10.33
C THR A 24 -12.31 4.99 -11.46
N LEU A 25 -11.34 5.89 -11.32
CA LEU A 25 -10.31 6.15 -12.33
C LEU A 25 -9.07 5.25 -12.18
N GLY A 26 -9.21 4.08 -11.57
CA GLY A 26 -8.09 3.14 -11.42
C GLY A 26 -7.83 2.70 -9.99
N LYS A 27 -8.80 2.02 -9.39
CA LYS A 27 -8.64 1.28 -8.12
C LYS A 27 -7.91 -0.04 -8.32
N THR A 28 -7.86 -0.56 -9.56
CA THR A 28 -7.19 -1.82 -9.89
C THR A 28 -5.99 -1.62 -10.80
N HIS A 29 -5.06 -2.57 -10.74
CA HIS A 29 -3.90 -2.56 -11.64
C HIS A 29 -4.31 -2.62 -13.11
N ALA A 30 -5.26 -3.49 -13.46
CA ALA A 30 -5.70 -3.64 -14.86
C ALA A 30 -6.27 -2.33 -15.41
N ARG A 31 -7.14 -1.65 -14.65
CA ARG A 31 -7.74 -0.38 -15.06
C ARG A 31 -6.71 0.72 -15.19
N ALA A 32 -5.81 0.82 -14.22
CA ALA A 32 -4.77 1.84 -14.22
C ALA A 32 -3.80 1.65 -15.41
N VAL A 33 -3.38 0.42 -15.67
CA VAL A 33 -2.51 0.10 -16.82
C VAL A 33 -3.19 0.36 -18.16
N ASP A 34 -4.44 -0.10 -18.30
CA ASP A 34 -5.18 0.00 -19.57
C ASP A 34 -5.48 1.46 -19.96
N SER A 35 -5.60 2.35 -18.96
CA SER A 35 -5.82 3.78 -19.18
C SER A 35 -4.53 4.60 -19.27
N HIS A 36 -3.34 4.03 -18.96
CA HIS A 36 -2.10 4.78 -18.87
C HIS A 36 -1.34 4.81 -20.21
N LYS A 37 -0.94 6.01 -20.65
CA LYS A 37 -0.29 6.23 -21.95
C LYS A 37 1.04 5.49 -22.17
N ASP A 38 1.79 5.17 -21.10
CA ASP A 38 3.13 4.59 -21.17
C ASP A 38 3.14 3.06 -21.04
N PHE A 39 1.97 2.43 -20.83
CA PHE A 39 1.86 1.00 -20.59
C PHE A 39 0.85 0.34 -21.52
N ILE A 40 1.03 -0.96 -21.73
CA ILE A 40 0.09 -1.84 -22.45
C ILE A 40 -0.27 -2.97 -21.50
N LEU A 41 -1.56 -3.13 -21.19
CA LEU A 41 -2.06 -4.33 -20.50
C LEU A 41 -1.97 -5.50 -21.49
N ALA A 42 -0.89 -6.29 -21.41
CA ALA A 42 -0.59 -7.31 -22.41
C ALA A 42 -1.26 -8.65 -22.12
N GLY A 43 -1.59 -8.92 -20.84
CA GLY A 43 -2.27 -10.15 -20.43
C GLY A 43 -2.16 -10.39 -18.94
N GLY A 44 -2.67 -11.55 -18.49
CA GLY A 44 -2.59 -11.95 -17.10
C GLY A 44 -2.73 -13.45 -16.89
N TYR A 45 -2.40 -13.90 -15.70
CA TYR A 45 -2.51 -15.29 -15.26
C TYR A 45 -3.37 -15.38 -14.01
N ASP A 46 -4.25 -16.37 -13.98
CA ASP A 46 -4.97 -16.77 -12.77
C ASP A 46 -5.35 -18.28 -12.87
N PRO A 47 -5.24 -19.06 -11.79
CA PRO A 47 -5.69 -20.45 -11.80
C PRO A 47 -7.21 -20.59 -11.96
N SER A 48 -7.98 -19.58 -11.51
CA SER A 48 -9.43 -19.56 -11.61
C SER A 48 -9.90 -19.20 -13.02
N GLU A 49 -10.64 -20.11 -13.66
CA GLU A 49 -11.26 -19.86 -14.95
C GLU A 49 -12.19 -18.64 -14.93
N LYS A 50 -12.97 -18.49 -13.85
CA LYS A 50 -13.85 -17.33 -13.66
C LYS A 50 -13.07 -16.01 -13.72
N ASN A 51 -11.95 -15.92 -13.00
CA ASN A 51 -11.12 -14.71 -13.01
C ASN A 51 -10.55 -14.41 -14.39
N ARG A 52 -10.12 -15.45 -15.10
CA ARG A 52 -9.62 -15.32 -16.48
C ARG A 52 -10.70 -14.84 -17.45
N LEU A 53 -11.92 -15.39 -17.34
CA LEU A 53 -13.05 -14.98 -18.18
C LEU A 53 -13.49 -13.54 -17.87
N ASP A 54 -13.58 -13.15 -16.59
CA ASP A 54 -13.93 -11.79 -16.20
C ASP A 54 -12.92 -10.77 -16.76
N PHE A 55 -11.62 -11.06 -16.61
CA PHE A 55 -10.55 -10.23 -17.16
C PHE A 55 -10.62 -10.12 -18.68
N SER A 56 -10.70 -11.27 -19.38
CA SER A 56 -10.71 -11.29 -20.86
C SER A 56 -11.92 -10.60 -21.45
N ARG A 57 -13.10 -10.75 -20.84
CA ARG A 57 -14.34 -10.08 -21.29
C ARG A 57 -14.27 -8.57 -21.10
N HIS A 58 -13.70 -8.13 -19.99
CA HIS A 58 -13.70 -6.70 -19.65
C HIS A 58 -12.62 -5.92 -20.41
N TYR A 59 -11.41 -6.46 -20.50
CA TYR A 59 -10.26 -5.78 -21.11
C TYR A 59 -9.94 -6.21 -22.53
N ASN A 60 -10.61 -7.24 -23.08
CA ASN A 60 -10.28 -7.84 -24.37
C ASN A 60 -8.80 -8.25 -24.48
N LYS A 61 -8.25 -8.82 -23.41
CA LYS A 61 -6.85 -9.27 -23.30
C LYS A 61 -6.77 -10.75 -23.01
N MET A 62 -5.63 -11.36 -23.35
CA MET A 62 -5.39 -12.78 -23.09
C MET A 62 -5.21 -13.04 -21.59
N ALA A 63 -5.93 -14.04 -21.07
CA ALA A 63 -5.72 -14.59 -19.75
C ALA A 63 -5.28 -16.05 -19.85
N PHE A 64 -4.24 -16.40 -19.10
CA PHE A 64 -3.57 -17.68 -19.20
C PHE A 64 -3.85 -18.55 -17.98
N GLU A 65 -4.06 -19.84 -18.20
CA GLU A 65 -4.13 -20.85 -17.15
C GLU A 65 -2.73 -21.37 -16.76
N ASN A 66 -1.81 -21.36 -17.73
CA ASN A 66 -0.43 -21.75 -17.52
C ASN A 66 0.46 -20.51 -17.48
N LEU A 67 1.09 -20.28 -16.31
CA LEU A 67 1.91 -19.10 -16.06
C LEU A 67 3.18 -19.08 -16.93
N GLU A 68 3.85 -20.23 -17.10
CA GLU A 68 5.04 -20.35 -17.94
C GLU A 68 4.76 -19.96 -19.39
N TYR A 69 3.68 -20.54 -19.94
CA TYR A 69 3.26 -20.23 -21.30
C TYR A 69 2.91 -18.74 -21.48
N GLY A 70 2.18 -18.16 -20.49
CA GLY A 70 1.82 -16.74 -20.52
C GLY A 70 3.04 -15.83 -20.50
N LEU A 71 3.98 -16.06 -19.58
CA LEU A 71 5.20 -15.26 -19.46
C LEU A 71 6.09 -15.36 -20.71
N LYS A 72 6.27 -16.57 -21.25
CA LYS A 72 7.06 -16.78 -22.49
C LYS A 72 6.41 -16.15 -23.71
N LYS A 73 5.08 -16.23 -23.82
CA LYS A 73 4.33 -15.69 -24.97
C LYS A 73 4.30 -14.16 -24.97
N ILE A 74 4.10 -13.55 -23.80
CA ILE A 74 3.98 -12.09 -23.67
C ILE A 74 5.35 -11.42 -23.57
N ASN A 75 6.33 -12.08 -22.95
CA ASN A 75 7.65 -11.53 -22.65
C ASN A 75 7.56 -10.12 -22.02
N PRO A 76 6.93 -9.98 -20.82
CA PRO A 76 6.56 -8.69 -20.27
C PRO A 76 7.78 -7.91 -19.79
N GLU A 77 7.71 -6.58 -19.91
CA GLU A 77 8.70 -5.66 -19.35
C GLU A 77 8.41 -5.32 -17.88
N VAL A 78 7.14 -5.31 -17.49
CA VAL A 78 6.69 -5.10 -16.11
C VAL A 78 5.77 -6.25 -15.70
N VAL A 79 6.03 -6.84 -14.54
CA VAL A 79 5.18 -7.89 -13.98
C VAL A 79 4.61 -7.43 -12.64
N VAL A 80 3.31 -7.61 -12.46
CA VAL A 80 2.63 -7.38 -11.18
C VAL A 80 2.33 -8.71 -10.51
N ILE A 81 2.75 -8.89 -9.27
CA ILE A 81 2.37 -10.00 -8.41
C ILE A 81 1.19 -9.54 -7.54
N ALA A 82 -0.02 -9.96 -7.90
CA ALA A 82 -1.27 -9.69 -7.20
C ALA A 82 -2.01 -10.99 -6.79
N SER A 83 -1.25 -12.08 -6.70
CA SER A 83 -1.68 -13.35 -6.12
C SER A 83 -1.84 -13.25 -4.60
N PRO A 84 -2.47 -14.23 -3.90
CA PRO A 84 -2.44 -14.27 -2.45
C PRO A 84 -1.02 -14.22 -1.88
N THR A 85 -0.84 -13.59 -0.71
CA THR A 85 0.47 -13.31 -0.11
C THR A 85 1.36 -14.55 0.02
N GLU A 86 0.76 -15.70 0.35
CA GLU A 86 1.46 -16.99 0.50
C GLU A 86 2.04 -17.52 -0.83
N LYS A 87 1.65 -16.91 -1.94
CA LYS A 87 2.10 -17.28 -3.29
C LYS A 87 3.09 -16.27 -3.89
N HIS A 88 3.39 -15.17 -3.20
CA HIS A 88 4.25 -14.12 -3.74
C HIS A 88 5.65 -14.63 -4.09
N LEU A 89 6.33 -15.33 -3.16
CA LEU A 89 7.65 -15.92 -3.41
C LEU A 89 7.61 -16.91 -4.58
N GLN A 90 6.66 -17.85 -4.59
CA GLN A 90 6.52 -18.82 -5.66
C GLN A 90 6.26 -18.15 -7.03
N SER A 91 5.45 -17.09 -7.05
CA SER A 91 5.18 -16.31 -8.26
C SER A 91 6.46 -15.63 -8.75
N LEU A 92 7.23 -15.02 -7.84
CA LEU A 92 8.49 -14.36 -8.18
C LEU A 92 9.52 -15.35 -8.74
N GLU A 93 9.70 -16.52 -8.12
CA GLU A 93 10.62 -17.55 -8.61
C GLU A 93 10.27 -17.99 -10.05
N LYS A 94 8.98 -18.15 -10.33
CA LYS A 94 8.49 -18.48 -11.66
C LYS A 94 8.72 -17.36 -12.68
N ILE A 95 8.50 -16.10 -12.28
CA ILE A 95 8.81 -14.94 -13.12
C ILE A 95 10.29 -14.98 -13.50
N LEU A 96 11.17 -15.13 -12.54
CA LEU A 96 12.61 -15.14 -12.76
C LEU A 96 13.10 -16.34 -13.58
N LEU A 97 12.39 -17.45 -13.53
CA LEU A 97 12.73 -18.65 -14.30
C LEU A 97 12.34 -18.52 -15.78
N TRP A 98 11.22 -17.87 -16.09
CA TRP A 98 10.60 -17.90 -17.42
C TRP A 98 10.57 -16.56 -18.14
N SER A 99 10.99 -15.46 -17.48
CA SER A 99 11.05 -14.13 -18.07
C SER A 99 12.17 -13.30 -17.45
N ASN A 100 12.42 -12.13 -18.03
CA ASN A 100 13.41 -11.18 -17.51
C ASN A 100 12.83 -9.75 -17.56
N PRO A 101 11.85 -9.43 -16.70
CA PRO A 101 11.23 -8.12 -16.71
C PRO A 101 12.20 -7.04 -16.26
N LYS A 102 11.95 -5.80 -16.68
CA LYS A 102 12.70 -4.61 -16.26
C LYS A 102 12.32 -4.17 -14.84
N LEU A 103 11.14 -4.59 -14.34
CA LEU A 103 10.61 -4.24 -13.04
C LEU A 103 9.55 -5.24 -12.59
N ILE A 104 9.51 -5.51 -11.28
CA ILE A 104 8.44 -6.28 -10.62
C ILE A 104 7.79 -5.40 -9.56
N LEU A 105 6.46 -5.28 -9.60
CA LEU A 105 5.62 -4.72 -8.55
C LEU A 105 4.93 -5.86 -7.81
N CYS A 106 5.11 -5.96 -6.50
CA CYS A 106 4.47 -6.97 -5.65
C CYS A 106 3.42 -6.32 -4.77
N GLU A 107 2.26 -6.96 -4.62
CA GLU A 107 1.26 -6.54 -3.64
C GLU A 107 1.78 -6.70 -2.20
N LYS A 108 1.23 -5.90 -1.32
CA LYS A 108 1.56 -5.91 0.10
C LYS A 108 0.68 -6.93 0.88
N PRO A 109 1.17 -7.46 1.98
CA PRO A 109 2.58 -7.47 2.38
C PRO A 109 3.40 -8.31 1.40
N ILE A 110 4.67 -8.00 1.23
CA ILE A 110 5.56 -8.76 0.34
C ILE A 110 5.58 -10.25 0.71
N SER A 111 5.51 -10.55 2.02
CA SER A 111 5.36 -11.88 2.61
C SER A 111 4.88 -11.74 4.07
N LEU A 112 4.32 -12.80 4.64
CA LEU A 112 4.09 -12.92 6.09
C LEU A 112 5.32 -13.44 6.84
N LEU A 113 6.29 -14.00 6.11
CA LEU A 113 7.53 -14.57 6.67
C LEU A 113 8.72 -13.72 6.24
N LEU A 114 9.54 -13.33 7.22
CA LEU A 114 10.74 -12.52 6.96
C LEU A 114 11.76 -13.24 6.06
N GLU A 115 11.87 -14.56 6.19
CA GLU A 115 12.76 -15.38 5.37
C GLU A 115 12.39 -15.31 3.90
N ASP A 116 11.10 -15.47 3.58
CA ASP A 116 10.59 -15.38 2.21
C ASP A 116 10.79 -13.98 1.62
N ALA A 117 10.50 -12.94 2.40
CA ALA A 117 10.71 -11.56 1.97
C ALA A 117 12.19 -11.28 1.64
N ASN A 118 13.10 -11.71 2.50
CA ASN A 118 14.55 -11.59 2.26
C ASN A 118 15.00 -12.39 1.03
N ARG A 119 14.44 -13.59 0.81
CA ARG A 119 14.71 -14.39 -0.38
C ARG A 119 14.25 -13.70 -1.65
N MET A 120 13.05 -13.10 -1.66
CA MET A 120 12.54 -12.34 -2.79
C MET A 120 13.47 -11.17 -3.15
N VAL A 121 13.90 -10.39 -2.16
CA VAL A 121 14.84 -9.26 -2.36
C VAL A 121 16.17 -9.74 -2.93
N ARG A 122 16.73 -10.81 -2.38
CA ARG A 122 18.01 -11.38 -2.86
C ARG A 122 17.92 -11.86 -4.29
N LEU A 123 16.89 -12.64 -4.63
CA LEU A 123 16.70 -13.19 -5.99
C LEU A 123 16.57 -12.09 -7.05
N CYS A 124 15.85 -11.00 -6.73
CA CYS A 124 15.75 -9.85 -7.61
C CYS A 124 17.08 -9.08 -7.73
N ALA A 125 17.79 -8.90 -6.63
CA ALA A 125 19.09 -8.24 -6.61
C ALA A 125 20.14 -8.98 -7.46
N GLU A 126 20.19 -10.31 -7.36
CA GLU A 126 21.08 -11.16 -8.17
C GLU A 126 20.86 -11.01 -9.69
N ARG A 127 19.64 -10.62 -10.08
CA ARG A 127 19.27 -10.38 -11.48
C ARG A 127 19.24 -8.91 -11.88
N ASN A 128 19.56 -7.99 -10.97
CA ASN A 128 19.42 -6.55 -11.15
C ASN A 128 18.00 -6.12 -11.57
N ILE A 129 16.98 -6.83 -11.08
CA ILE A 129 15.58 -6.50 -11.33
C ILE A 129 15.04 -5.71 -10.13
N PRO A 130 14.59 -4.47 -10.31
CA PRO A 130 13.94 -3.69 -9.27
C PRO A 130 12.65 -4.38 -8.80
N LEU A 131 12.52 -4.55 -7.47
CA LEU A 131 11.33 -5.07 -6.81
C LEU A 131 10.75 -3.98 -5.92
N PHE A 132 9.53 -3.55 -6.24
CA PHE A 132 8.74 -2.62 -5.44
C PHE A 132 7.57 -3.33 -4.78
N VAL A 133 7.13 -2.82 -3.64
CA VAL A 133 5.97 -3.33 -2.91
C VAL A 133 4.88 -2.25 -2.91
N ASN A 134 3.66 -2.64 -3.25
CA ASN A 134 2.56 -1.72 -3.48
C ASN A 134 1.99 -1.11 -2.20
N TYR A 135 2.79 -0.36 -1.49
CA TYR A 135 2.32 0.60 -0.49
C TYR A 135 1.85 1.87 -1.23
N PHE A 136 0.69 1.82 -1.84
CA PHE A 136 0.19 2.84 -2.77
C PHE A 136 0.15 4.27 -2.21
N ARG A 137 0.15 4.43 -0.86
CA ARG A 137 0.22 5.76 -0.22
C ARG A 137 1.54 6.48 -0.45
N ASN A 138 2.60 5.76 -0.81
CA ASN A 138 3.84 6.39 -1.29
C ASN A 138 3.65 7.18 -2.58
N SER A 139 2.66 6.80 -3.38
CA SER A 139 2.37 7.44 -4.68
C SER A 139 1.23 8.46 -4.58
N GLU A 140 0.60 8.59 -3.40
CA GLU A 140 -0.51 9.50 -3.16
C GLU A 140 0.01 10.92 -2.88
N PRO A 141 -0.36 11.95 -3.69
CA PRO A 141 0.16 13.31 -3.52
C PRO A 141 -0.14 13.93 -2.16
N SER A 142 -1.32 13.68 -1.58
CA SER A 142 -1.69 14.22 -0.27
C SER A 142 -0.76 13.75 0.85
N THR A 143 -0.18 12.55 0.74
CA THR A 143 0.82 12.03 1.69
C THR A 143 1.99 13.00 1.83
N PHE A 144 2.47 13.54 0.71
CA PHE A 144 3.62 14.47 0.69
C PHE A 144 3.22 15.91 1.00
N GLN A 145 1.98 16.29 0.71
CA GLN A 145 1.44 17.58 1.15
C GLN A 145 1.42 17.66 2.69
N ILE A 146 0.95 16.59 3.34
CA ILE A 146 0.96 16.48 4.80
C ILE A 146 2.39 16.45 5.34
N ALA A 147 3.29 15.65 4.75
CA ALA A 147 4.69 15.62 5.16
C ALA A 147 5.34 17.02 5.06
N ASN A 148 5.05 17.75 3.99
CA ASN A 148 5.53 19.12 3.83
C ASN A 148 4.93 20.07 4.88
N ALA A 149 3.64 19.95 5.18
CA ALA A 149 2.98 20.76 6.21
C ALA A 149 3.58 20.52 7.60
N ILE A 150 3.98 19.28 7.91
CA ILE A 150 4.71 18.94 9.15
C ILE A 150 6.11 19.55 9.12
N ASN A 151 6.86 19.39 8.05
CA ASN A 151 8.24 19.91 7.92
C ASN A 151 8.30 21.44 7.97
N THR A 152 7.30 22.11 7.45
CA THR A 152 7.18 23.58 7.49
C THR A 152 6.54 24.11 8.79
N ARG A 153 6.24 23.22 9.74
CA ARG A 153 5.55 23.49 11.00
C ARG A 153 4.15 24.11 10.87
N LYS A 154 3.51 23.95 9.72
CA LYS A 154 2.09 24.25 9.56
C LYS A 154 1.26 23.31 10.45
N LEU A 155 1.66 22.03 10.54
CA LEU A 155 1.25 21.06 11.55
C LEU A 155 2.39 20.96 12.57
N ALA A 156 2.24 21.60 13.71
CA ALA A 156 3.34 21.83 14.65
C ALA A 156 3.46 20.73 15.71
N GLN A 157 4.69 20.26 15.94
CA GLN A 157 4.99 19.34 17.04
C GLN A 157 4.92 20.05 18.41
N PRO A 158 4.71 19.34 19.52
CA PRO A 158 4.54 17.89 19.61
C PRO A 158 3.20 17.40 19.06
N PHE A 159 3.11 16.11 18.79
CA PHE A 159 1.88 15.46 18.38
C PHE A 159 1.57 14.21 19.21
N THR A 160 0.29 13.88 19.33
CA THR A 160 -0.19 12.58 19.81
C THR A 160 -1.33 12.14 18.92
N GLY A 161 -1.28 10.90 18.45
CA GLY A 161 -2.32 10.41 17.57
C GLY A 161 -2.68 8.97 17.84
N SER A 162 -3.78 8.58 17.22
CA SER A 162 -4.22 7.19 17.20
C SER A 162 -4.64 6.80 15.79
N CYS A 163 -4.44 5.54 15.45
CA CYS A 163 -5.02 4.94 14.28
C CYS A 163 -5.79 3.67 14.66
N THR A 164 -6.87 3.43 13.94
CA THR A 164 -7.71 2.27 14.13
C THR A 164 -7.64 1.39 12.89
N TYR A 165 -7.42 0.09 13.10
CA TYR A 165 -7.30 -0.87 12.02
C TYR A 165 -7.91 -2.24 12.38
N ASN A 166 -8.09 -3.07 11.37
CA ASN A 166 -8.46 -4.49 11.50
C ASN A 166 -7.80 -5.33 10.40
N LYS A 167 -8.14 -6.61 10.31
CA LYS A 167 -7.67 -7.55 9.26
C LYS A 167 -6.16 -7.81 9.26
N GLY A 168 -5.54 -7.79 10.45
CA GLY A 168 -4.15 -8.18 10.64
C GLY A 168 -3.15 -7.02 10.63
N ALA A 169 -2.12 -7.17 11.44
CA ALA A 169 -1.07 -6.18 11.58
C ALA A 169 -0.19 -6.08 10.32
N MET A 170 0.17 -7.23 9.69
CA MET A 170 0.93 -7.25 8.45
C MET A 170 0.13 -6.71 7.27
N HIS A 171 -1.18 -7.04 7.19
CA HIS A 171 -2.01 -6.58 6.07
C HIS A 171 -2.42 -5.13 6.19
N THR A 172 -2.71 -4.62 7.41
CA THR A 172 -3.30 -3.29 7.57
C THR A 172 -2.43 -2.32 8.35
N ALA A 173 -1.89 -2.68 9.53
CA ALA A 173 -1.10 -1.73 10.33
C ALA A 173 0.18 -1.30 9.62
N THR A 174 0.77 -2.15 8.78
CA THR A 174 1.94 -1.79 7.97
C THR A 174 1.69 -0.64 6.99
N HIS A 175 0.45 -0.42 6.55
CA HIS A 175 0.10 0.77 5.78
C HIS A 175 0.24 2.05 6.57
N PHE A 176 -0.17 2.04 7.86
CA PHE A 176 0.04 3.19 8.74
C PHE A 176 1.51 3.39 9.06
N LEU A 177 2.26 2.31 9.32
CA LEU A 177 3.71 2.40 9.57
C LEU A 177 4.43 3.03 8.36
N ASN A 178 4.08 2.62 7.14
CA ASN A 178 4.59 3.21 5.93
C ASN A 178 4.22 4.70 5.81
N LEU A 179 2.97 5.06 6.05
CA LEU A 179 2.48 6.42 5.99
C LEU A 179 3.18 7.32 7.03
N PHE A 180 3.26 6.85 8.27
CA PHE A 180 3.87 7.60 9.37
C PHE A 180 5.39 7.72 9.23
N GLN A 181 6.06 6.76 8.57
CA GLN A 181 7.47 6.92 8.23
C GLN A 181 7.70 8.09 7.27
N ILE A 182 6.78 8.32 6.32
CA ILE A 182 6.85 9.47 5.41
C ILE A 182 6.57 10.78 6.17
N TRP A 183 5.63 10.77 7.12
CA TRP A 183 5.22 11.96 7.86
C TRP A 183 6.16 12.34 9.00
N PHE A 184 6.67 11.35 9.74
CA PHE A 184 7.39 11.55 11.00
C PHE A 184 8.83 11.02 10.98
N GLY A 185 9.24 10.36 9.90
CA GLY A 185 10.54 9.70 9.81
C GLY A 185 10.58 8.32 10.49
N ASP A 186 11.79 7.85 10.75
CA ASP A 186 11.96 6.52 11.35
C ASP A 186 11.46 6.46 12.80
N PRO A 187 10.78 5.37 13.20
CA PRO A 187 10.33 5.18 14.57
C PRO A 187 11.50 4.99 15.52
N ILE A 188 11.38 5.56 16.72
CA ILE A 188 12.39 5.47 17.79
C ILE A 188 12.15 4.23 18.66
N GLU A 189 10.89 3.92 18.96
CA GLU A 189 10.53 2.84 19.85
C GLU A 189 9.17 2.27 19.53
N PHE A 190 9.06 0.95 19.68
CA PHE A 190 7.81 0.21 19.63
C PHE A 190 7.50 -0.39 20.99
N LYS A 191 6.28 -0.20 21.47
CA LYS A 191 5.78 -0.77 22.71
C LYS A 191 4.57 -1.65 22.44
N PHE A 192 4.69 -2.94 22.68
CA PHE A 192 3.59 -3.90 22.62
C PHE A 192 2.59 -3.64 23.76
N ILE A 193 1.30 -3.71 23.47
CA ILE A 193 0.21 -3.59 24.45
C ILE A 193 -0.48 -4.94 24.61
N CYS A 194 -1.12 -5.44 23.56
CA CYS A 194 -1.77 -6.74 23.57
C CYS A 194 -2.01 -7.26 22.16
N GLU A 195 -2.20 -8.57 22.05
CA GLU A 195 -2.70 -9.22 20.84
C GLU A 195 -4.21 -9.41 20.96
N LYS A 196 -4.96 -9.05 19.93
CA LYS A 196 -6.39 -9.33 19.82
C LYS A 196 -6.61 -10.56 18.94
N PHE A 197 -7.51 -11.41 19.33
CA PHE A 197 -7.80 -12.62 18.56
C PHE A 197 -8.19 -12.28 17.13
N ASN A 198 -7.52 -12.90 16.16
CA ASN A 198 -7.87 -12.86 14.74
C ASN A 198 -8.17 -14.28 14.26
N SER A 199 -9.45 -14.56 14.03
CA SER A 199 -9.90 -15.88 13.54
C SER A 199 -9.53 -16.16 12.09
N HIS A 200 -9.07 -15.13 11.32
CA HIS A 200 -8.90 -15.26 9.88
C HIS A 200 -7.50 -15.70 9.46
N ASN A 201 -6.46 -15.30 10.17
CA ASN A 201 -5.08 -15.71 9.87
C ASN A 201 -4.20 -15.69 11.13
N PRO A 202 -3.82 -16.86 11.67
CA PRO A 202 -2.94 -16.94 12.84
C PRO A 202 -1.53 -16.37 12.59
N LEU A 203 -1.09 -16.29 11.34
CA LEU A 203 0.22 -15.71 10.98
C LEU A 203 0.19 -14.18 10.91
N ASP A 204 -1.01 -13.58 10.93
CA ASP A 204 -1.19 -12.13 10.87
C ASP A 204 -2.21 -11.66 11.93
N PRO A 205 -1.87 -11.72 13.22
CA PRO A 205 -2.75 -11.29 14.29
C PRO A 205 -2.97 -9.79 14.28
N ASN A 206 -4.07 -9.38 14.90
CA ASN A 206 -4.30 -7.99 15.26
C ASN A 206 -3.56 -7.66 16.56
N ILE A 207 -2.74 -6.61 16.57
CA ILE A 207 -1.89 -6.22 17.69
C ILE A 207 -2.16 -4.76 18.06
N GLU A 208 -2.44 -4.47 19.32
CA GLU A 208 -2.43 -3.10 19.83
C GLU A 208 -1.02 -2.77 20.31
N PHE A 209 -0.51 -1.62 19.87
CA PHE A 209 0.85 -1.16 20.17
C PHE A 209 0.98 0.35 20.05
N GLU A 210 2.05 0.88 20.61
CA GLU A 210 2.43 2.28 20.49
C GLU A 210 3.74 2.42 19.73
N VAL A 211 3.87 3.50 18.96
CA VAL A 211 5.09 3.85 18.24
C VAL A 211 5.49 5.27 18.58
N ARG A 212 6.70 5.44 19.11
CA ARG A 212 7.27 6.76 19.38
C ARG A 212 8.11 7.21 18.18
N TYR A 213 7.86 8.43 17.74
CA TYR A 213 8.61 9.15 16.73
C TYR A 213 9.30 10.37 17.35
N GLN A 214 10.21 10.98 16.59
CA GLN A 214 10.74 12.27 16.99
C GLN A 214 9.61 13.31 16.99
N GLY A 215 9.27 13.84 18.16
CA GLY A 215 8.22 14.85 18.32
C GLY A 215 6.84 14.31 18.65
N GLY A 216 6.60 12.98 18.74
CA GLY A 216 5.28 12.51 19.12
C GLY A 216 5.11 11.01 19.28
N LEU A 217 3.86 10.62 19.53
CA LEU A 217 3.43 9.25 19.82
C LEU A 217 2.21 8.89 18.99
N MET A 218 2.23 7.71 18.37
CA MET A 218 1.09 7.11 17.69
C MET A 218 0.64 5.82 18.39
N LYS A 219 -0.67 5.69 18.63
CA LYS A 219 -1.29 4.50 19.21
C LYS A 219 -2.04 3.72 18.13
N PHE A 220 -1.83 2.41 18.08
CA PHE A 220 -2.47 1.51 17.15
C PHE A 220 -3.55 0.70 17.88
N HIS A 221 -4.80 0.96 17.54
CA HIS A 221 -5.97 0.29 18.10
C HIS A 221 -6.60 -0.67 17.10
N VAL A 222 -7.13 -1.76 17.60
CA VAL A 222 -7.79 -2.79 16.80
C VAL A 222 -9.30 -2.66 16.92
N ASP A 223 -9.99 -2.47 15.81
CA ASP A 223 -11.45 -2.57 15.73
C ASP A 223 -11.86 -4.01 15.39
N ILE A 224 -12.29 -4.75 16.39
CA ILE A 224 -12.83 -6.12 16.24
C ILE A 224 -14.34 -6.12 15.93
N SER A 225 -15.02 -4.99 16.04
CA SER A 225 -16.46 -4.90 15.89
C SER A 225 -16.90 -4.73 14.42
N SER A 226 -16.05 -4.18 13.58
CA SER A 226 -16.36 -3.89 12.18
C SER A 226 -16.03 -5.07 11.27
N SER A 227 -16.99 -5.47 10.44
CA SER A 227 -16.78 -6.40 9.31
C SER A 227 -16.13 -5.72 8.09
N SER A 228 -16.25 -4.39 7.99
CA SER A 228 -15.62 -3.59 6.95
C SER A 228 -14.15 -3.30 7.29
N LEU A 229 -13.38 -2.82 6.32
CA LEU A 229 -12.02 -2.38 6.57
C LEU A 229 -12.06 -1.14 7.48
N ALA A 230 -11.40 -1.23 8.64
CA ALA A 230 -11.14 -0.08 9.49
C ALA A 230 -9.77 0.50 9.09
N PHE A 231 -9.77 1.76 8.64
CA PHE A 231 -8.55 2.50 8.32
C PHE A 231 -8.79 3.99 8.53
N HIS A 232 -8.48 4.43 9.75
CA HIS A 232 -8.68 5.81 10.17
C HIS A 232 -7.55 6.23 11.10
N THR A 233 -7.11 7.50 11.00
CA THR A 233 -6.20 8.09 11.98
C THR A 233 -6.61 9.51 12.32
N SER A 234 -6.43 9.86 13.59
CA SER A 234 -6.63 11.19 14.17
C SER A 234 -5.36 11.58 14.92
N ILE A 235 -4.84 12.78 14.64
CA ILE A 235 -3.56 13.24 15.17
C ILE A 235 -3.72 14.66 15.69
N ASP A 236 -3.59 14.80 17.01
CA ASP A 236 -3.52 16.08 17.69
C ASP A 236 -2.11 16.63 17.61
N PHE A 237 -1.93 17.72 16.88
CA PHE A 237 -0.72 18.54 16.86
C PHE A 237 -0.86 19.68 17.88
N SER A 238 0.25 20.30 18.26
CA SER A 238 0.21 21.42 19.20
C SER A 238 -0.65 22.61 18.75
N ASN A 239 -0.93 22.72 17.46
CA ASN A 239 -1.70 23.80 16.85
C ASN A 239 -2.95 23.35 16.10
N GLY A 240 -3.39 22.09 16.23
CA GLY A 240 -4.63 21.64 15.58
C GLY A 240 -4.77 20.13 15.46
N LEU A 241 -5.83 19.70 14.80
CA LEU A 241 -6.22 18.30 14.60
C LEU A 241 -6.18 17.92 13.13
N LEU A 242 -5.46 16.86 12.79
CA LEU A 242 -5.49 16.19 11.48
C LEU A 242 -6.34 14.93 11.57
N GLU A 243 -7.36 14.85 10.73
CA GLU A 243 -8.16 13.65 10.55
C GLU A 243 -7.98 13.07 9.15
N TYR A 244 -7.62 11.79 9.10
CA TYR A 244 -7.42 11.02 7.87
C TYR A 244 -8.42 9.87 7.87
N ARG A 245 -9.47 9.97 7.09
CA ARG A 245 -10.64 9.07 7.09
C ARG A 245 -10.85 8.41 5.75
N LYS A 246 -11.68 7.36 5.72
CA LYS A 246 -12.07 6.60 4.51
C LYS A 246 -10.83 6.21 3.67
N GLU A 247 -9.86 5.59 4.32
CA GLU A 247 -8.62 5.14 3.68
C GLU A 247 -7.79 6.27 3.03
N GLY A 248 -8.05 7.53 3.39
CA GLY A 248 -7.42 8.72 2.86
C GLY A 248 -8.21 9.47 1.81
N GLU A 249 -9.46 9.06 1.52
CA GLU A 249 -10.35 9.82 0.64
C GLU A 249 -10.78 11.16 1.25
N GLU A 250 -10.82 11.25 2.58
CA GLU A 250 -11.15 12.45 3.33
C GLU A 250 -10.02 12.80 4.29
N ILE A 251 -9.45 13.99 4.11
CA ILE A 251 -8.34 14.48 4.92
C ILE A 251 -8.63 15.92 5.31
N ASP A 252 -8.89 16.12 6.60
CA ASP A 252 -9.27 17.42 7.15
C ASP A 252 -8.23 17.90 8.17
N TRP A 253 -7.88 19.17 8.09
CA TRP A 253 -7.09 19.88 9.08
C TRP A 253 -7.94 20.95 9.77
N THR A 254 -7.97 20.94 11.09
CA THR A 254 -8.65 21.93 11.94
C THR A 254 -7.63 22.60 12.83
N GLU A 255 -7.39 23.87 12.62
CA GLU A 255 -6.47 24.65 13.44
C GLU A 255 -7.08 25.00 14.79
N SER A 256 -6.31 24.92 15.89
CA SER A 256 -6.76 25.38 17.21
C SER A 256 -6.81 26.89 17.23
N THR A 257 -7.95 27.45 17.64
CA THR A 257 -8.04 28.87 17.93
C THR A 257 -7.58 29.13 19.35
N ASP A 258 -6.74 30.15 19.53
CA ASP A 258 -5.98 30.48 20.77
C ASP A 258 -6.83 30.96 21.95
N ASN A 259 -8.12 30.64 22.03
CA ASN A 259 -9.03 31.11 23.07
C ASN A 259 -9.22 30.16 24.28
N GLY A 260 -8.26 29.27 24.54
CA GLY A 260 -8.21 28.50 25.79
C GLY A 260 -9.38 27.57 26.13
N ASN A 261 -10.42 27.54 25.32
CA ASN A 261 -11.63 26.71 25.49
C ASN A 261 -11.67 25.54 24.49
N PHE A 262 -10.91 24.53 24.79
CA PHE A 262 -10.70 23.34 23.95
C PHE A 262 -11.92 22.41 23.77
N ARG A 263 -13.14 22.76 24.20
CA ARG A 263 -14.11 21.68 24.42
C ARG A 263 -15.48 21.76 23.76
N ASN A 264 -15.90 22.78 23.01
CA ASN A 264 -17.33 22.80 22.67
C ASN A 264 -17.76 23.33 21.29
N GLN A 265 -16.91 23.45 20.31
CA GLN A 265 -17.44 23.60 18.93
C GLN A 265 -16.60 22.77 17.94
N PRO A 266 -17.20 21.92 17.10
CA PRO A 266 -16.54 21.45 15.90
C PRO A 266 -16.37 22.68 15.00
N SER A 267 -15.21 23.31 15.05
CA SER A 267 -14.84 24.29 14.02
C SER A 267 -14.89 23.55 12.69
N ASN A 268 -15.50 24.14 11.69
CA ASN A 268 -15.42 23.62 10.34
C ASN A 268 -13.94 23.46 9.99
N PRO A 269 -13.53 22.37 9.33
CA PRO A 269 -12.16 22.19 8.90
C PRO A 269 -11.74 23.43 8.11
N ILE A 270 -10.65 24.06 8.51
CA ILE A 270 -10.12 25.27 7.88
C ILE A 270 -9.52 24.91 6.52
N GLU A 271 -9.00 23.70 6.41
CA GLU A 271 -8.35 23.23 5.19
C GLU A 271 -8.65 21.75 4.93
N LYS A 272 -8.86 21.44 3.65
CA LYS A 272 -8.91 20.07 3.15
C LYS A 272 -7.69 19.79 2.30
N PHE A 273 -7.02 18.70 2.58
CA PHE A 273 -5.99 18.21 1.67
C PHE A 273 -6.67 17.46 0.51
N GLU A 274 -6.34 17.86 -0.71
CA GLU A 274 -6.84 17.16 -1.89
C GLU A 274 -6.29 15.73 -1.94
N SER A 275 -7.20 14.76 -1.93
CA SER A 275 -6.85 13.35 -2.01
C SER A 275 -7.17 12.76 -3.38
N LEU A 276 -6.21 12.00 -3.91
CA LEU A 276 -6.37 11.19 -5.11
C LEU A 276 -6.47 9.68 -4.76
N ALA A 277 -6.86 9.32 -3.54
CA ALA A 277 -6.96 7.93 -3.09
C ALA A 277 -7.93 7.08 -3.93
N LYS A 278 -8.95 7.70 -4.52
CA LYS A 278 -9.89 7.02 -5.44
C LYS A 278 -9.25 6.47 -6.73
N GLN A 279 -8.06 6.95 -7.08
CA GLN A 279 -7.28 6.49 -8.23
C GLN A 279 -5.92 5.93 -7.79
N ALA A 280 -5.89 5.25 -6.64
CA ALA A 280 -4.66 4.82 -5.98
C ALA A 280 -3.70 4.06 -6.90
N GLN A 281 -4.20 3.12 -7.72
CA GLN A 281 -3.33 2.37 -8.61
C GLN A 281 -2.85 3.22 -9.80
N LEU A 282 -3.65 4.17 -10.29
CA LEU A 282 -3.18 5.09 -11.33
C LEU A 282 -2.01 5.95 -10.81
N ASN A 283 -2.07 6.41 -9.55
CA ASN A 283 -0.96 7.12 -8.93
C ASN A 283 0.32 6.25 -8.87
N VAL A 284 0.18 4.96 -8.52
CA VAL A 284 1.31 4.01 -8.53
C VAL A 284 1.89 3.85 -9.93
N TRP A 285 1.04 3.72 -10.95
CA TRP A 285 1.51 3.58 -12.34
C TRP A 285 2.14 4.86 -12.89
N ASN A 286 1.71 6.04 -12.45
CA ASN A 286 2.43 7.30 -12.71
C ASN A 286 3.85 7.26 -12.12
N GLU A 287 4.02 6.76 -10.88
CA GLU A 287 5.33 6.65 -10.25
C GLU A 287 6.22 5.57 -10.89
N ILE A 288 5.64 4.48 -11.40
CA ILE A 288 6.38 3.49 -12.20
C ILE A 288 6.86 4.12 -13.51
N SER A 289 6.03 4.91 -14.17
CA SER A 289 6.44 5.68 -15.35
C SER A 289 7.57 6.66 -15.02
N ASN A 290 7.46 7.41 -13.92
CA ASN A 290 8.52 8.29 -13.42
C ASN A 290 9.81 7.52 -13.15
N TYR A 291 9.74 6.33 -12.54
CA TYR A 291 10.89 5.47 -12.33
C TYR A 291 11.58 5.10 -13.63
N ILE A 292 10.81 4.67 -14.63
CA ILE A 292 11.35 4.22 -15.93
C ILE A 292 11.99 5.38 -16.69
N HIS A 293 11.34 6.53 -16.75
CA HIS A 293 11.70 7.63 -17.64
C HIS A 293 12.55 8.72 -16.97
N LEU A 294 12.24 9.07 -15.71
CA LEU A 294 12.80 10.23 -15.03
C LEU A 294 13.78 9.89 -13.91
N LYS A 295 13.81 8.64 -13.44
CA LYS A 295 14.58 8.18 -12.26
C LYS A 295 14.25 8.95 -10.96
N ASN A 296 13.14 9.66 -10.93
CA ASN A 296 12.59 10.33 -9.77
C ASN A 296 11.19 9.73 -9.48
N TYR A 297 11.01 9.07 -8.34
CA TYR A 297 9.83 8.29 -8.04
C TYR A 297 9.58 8.16 -6.54
N ARG A 298 8.35 7.81 -6.20
CA ARG A 298 7.85 7.63 -4.83
C ARG A 298 7.25 6.23 -4.65
N LEU A 299 8.03 5.20 -4.95
CA LEU A 299 7.64 3.80 -4.77
C LEU A 299 8.33 3.23 -3.52
N CYS A 300 7.66 2.34 -2.80
CA CYS A 300 8.26 1.61 -1.69
C CYS A 300 9.15 0.49 -2.24
N SER A 301 10.44 0.54 -1.97
CA SER A 301 11.33 -0.58 -2.32
C SER A 301 11.01 -1.81 -1.47
N ALA A 302 11.30 -3.01 -2.00
CA ALA A 302 11.12 -4.24 -1.22
C ALA A 302 12.00 -4.27 0.04
N ARG A 303 13.17 -3.61 0.03
CA ARG A 303 14.04 -3.46 1.21
C ARG A 303 13.38 -2.60 2.30
N ASP A 304 12.69 -1.52 1.91
CA ASP A 304 11.96 -0.69 2.86
C ASP A 304 10.73 -1.43 3.40
N ALA A 305 10.03 -2.16 2.54
CA ALA A 305 8.87 -2.95 2.92
C ALA A 305 9.19 -4.03 3.97
N ILE A 306 10.38 -4.65 3.92
CA ILE A 306 10.83 -5.64 4.92
C ILE A 306 10.92 -5.03 6.32
N ARG A 307 11.23 -3.74 6.46
CA ARG A 307 11.30 -3.07 7.77
C ARG A 307 9.98 -3.21 8.54
N TYR A 308 8.84 -3.11 7.87
CA TYR A 308 7.52 -3.24 8.51
C TYR A 308 7.26 -4.67 9.00
N ILE A 309 7.73 -5.68 8.26
CA ILE A 309 7.65 -7.08 8.68
C ILE A 309 8.49 -7.29 9.96
N ILE A 310 9.73 -6.78 9.97
CA ILE A 310 10.61 -6.84 11.14
C ILE A 310 9.95 -6.16 12.34
N GLN A 311 9.47 -4.94 12.17
CA GLN A 311 8.84 -4.16 13.23
C GLN A 311 7.64 -4.89 13.87
N ILE A 312 6.74 -5.46 13.05
CA ILE A 312 5.59 -6.23 13.55
C ILE A 312 6.04 -7.57 14.17
N SER A 313 7.02 -8.25 13.58
CA SER A 313 7.51 -9.53 14.12
C SER A 313 8.21 -9.36 15.46
N ASP A 314 8.97 -8.28 15.65
CA ASP A 314 9.68 -7.99 16.89
C ASP A 314 8.75 -7.58 18.03
N LEU A 315 7.59 -6.97 17.71
CA LEU A 315 6.55 -6.70 18.70
C LEU A 315 6.04 -7.96 19.38
N ARG A 316 6.00 -9.10 18.68
CA ARG A 316 5.50 -10.38 19.19
C ARG A 316 6.53 -11.17 20.01
N ARG A 317 7.80 -10.77 19.97
CA ARG A 317 8.89 -11.44 20.69
C ARG A 317 9.15 -10.85 22.07
N LYS A 318 8.57 -9.69 22.35
CA LYS A 318 8.67 -8.99 23.64
C LYS A 318 7.46 -9.32 24.53
#